data_27b27835a247085c5ef35cd401dd1d54
#
_entry.id   27b27835a247085c5ef35cd401dd1d54
#
_cell.length_a   1.000
_cell.length_b   1.000
_cell.length_c   1.000
_cell.angle_alpha   90.00
_cell.angle_beta   90.00
_cell.angle_gamma   90.00
#
_symmetry.space_group_name_H-M   'P 1'
#
loop_
_entity.id
_entity.type
_entity.pdbx_description
1 polymer ?
#
loop_
_entity_poly.entity_id
_entity_poly.type
_entity_poly.pdbx_seq_one_letter_code
_entity_poly.pdbx_strand_id
1 'polypeptide(L)'
;MEKEKSNNVRNGLAFEYAIIQEYVSYFKEHGILYKINEDKAYADAKSKYESCKKKGGDLAVEGFHLAAKSSVELLVAIEPGLRAPTSDNDFILITRMPDVKGEEGDVRDIVFERKAHNWQCGISAKNN
;
A
#
# COMPACT_ATOMS: atom_id res chain seq x y z
N MET A 1 -11.62 17.74 -18.14
CA MET A 1 -11.98 17.72 -16.74
C MET A 1 -12.31 16.35 -16.22
N GLU A 2 -13.24 15.63 -16.83
CA GLU A 2 -13.49 14.24 -16.45
C GLU A 2 -12.28 13.36 -16.68
N LYS A 3 -11.51 13.62 -17.73
CA LYS A 3 -10.27 12.92 -18.02
C LYS A 3 -9.24 13.10 -16.91
N GLU A 4 -9.15 14.31 -16.37
CA GLU A 4 -8.21 14.60 -15.29
C GLU A 4 -8.59 13.87 -14.00
N LYS A 5 -9.88 13.86 -13.65
CA LYS A 5 -10.37 13.13 -12.50
C LYS A 5 -10.10 11.64 -12.63
N SER A 6 -10.38 11.09 -13.82
CA SER A 6 -10.15 9.67 -14.09
C SER A 6 -8.67 9.31 -13.98
N ASN A 7 -7.78 10.16 -14.49
CA ASN A 7 -6.35 9.94 -14.41
C ASN A 7 -5.84 10.04 -12.97
N ASN A 8 -6.36 10.99 -12.19
CA ASN A 8 -5.98 11.15 -10.80
C ASN A 8 -6.40 9.94 -9.96
N VAL A 9 -7.60 9.42 -10.20
CA VAL A 9 -8.06 8.21 -9.52
C VAL A 9 -7.19 7.01 -9.88
N ARG A 10 -6.88 6.84 -11.16
CA ARG A 10 -6.00 5.76 -11.61
C ARG A 10 -4.62 5.87 -10.99
N ASN A 11 -4.06 7.06 -10.96
CA ASN A 11 -2.73 7.28 -10.40
C ASN A 11 -2.72 7.01 -8.89
N GLY A 12 -3.81 7.38 -8.21
CA GLY A 12 -3.95 7.09 -6.79
C GLY A 12 -3.93 5.60 -6.49
N LEU A 13 -4.72 4.83 -7.24
CA LEU A 13 -4.77 3.38 -7.09
C LEU A 13 -3.43 2.73 -7.43
N ALA A 14 -2.81 3.16 -8.53
CA ALA A 14 -1.51 2.64 -8.94
C ALA A 14 -0.44 2.94 -7.89
N PHE A 15 -0.47 4.13 -7.32
CA PHE A 15 0.46 4.52 -6.25
C PHE A 15 0.28 3.65 -5.01
N GLU A 16 -0.97 3.37 -4.62
CA GLU A 16 -1.25 2.50 -3.48
C GLU A 16 -0.68 1.10 -3.68
N TYR A 17 -0.80 0.57 -4.89
CA TYR A 17 -0.20 -0.73 -5.20
C TYR A 17 1.33 -0.67 -5.10
N ALA A 18 1.95 0.37 -5.62
CA ALA A 18 3.40 0.56 -5.54
C ALA A 18 3.86 0.64 -4.08
N ILE A 19 3.09 1.31 -3.22
CA ILE A 19 3.39 1.37 -1.78
C ILE A 19 3.40 -0.02 -1.18
N ILE A 20 2.37 -0.82 -1.46
CA ILE A 20 2.30 -2.20 -0.95
C ILE A 20 3.53 -2.99 -1.42
N GLN A 21 3.90 -2.85 -2.69
CA GLN A 21 5.06 -3.56 -3.24
C GLN A 21 6.37 -3.15 -2.53
N GLU A 22 6.54 -1.89 -2.19
CA GLU A 22 7.74 -1.44 -1.50
C GLU A 22 7.80 -1.96 -0.06
N TYR A 23 6.66 -2.04 0.64
CA TYR A 23 6.62 -2.66 1.97
C TYR A 23 6.91 -4.15 1.88
N VAL A 24 6.35 -4.84 0.89
CA VAL A 24 6.63 -6.26 0.65
C VAL A 24 8.11 -6.48 0.43
N SER A 25 8.74 -5.64 -0.37
CA SER A 25 10.19 -5.68 -0.62
C SER A 25 10.98 -5.55 0.68
N TYR A 26 10.59 -4.59 1.52
CA TYR A 26 11.22 -4.38 2.82
C TYR A 26 11.05 -5.61 3.71
N PHE A 27 9.84 -6.16 3.79
CA PHE A 27 9.58 -7.33 4.64
C PHE A 27 10.38 -8.54 4.19
N LYS A 28 10.44 -8.80 2.89
CA LYS A 28 11.24 -9.89 2.34
C LYS A 28 12.72 -9.73 2.67
N GLU A 29 13.22 -8.53 2.50
CA GLU A 29 14.63 -8.22 2.76
C GLU A 29 15.02 -8.41 4.22
N HIS A 30 14.08 -8.16 5.13
CA HIS A 30 14.34 -8.24 6.58
C HIS A 30 13.77 -9.50 7.25
N GLY A 31 13.29 -10.45 6.46
CA GLY A 31 12.77 -11.71 7.00
C GLY A 31 11.50 -11.58 7.81
N ILE A 32 10.70 -10.57 7.51
CA ILE A 32 9.43 -10.32 8.19
C ILE A 32 8.31 -11.04 7.45
N LEU A 33 7.54 -11.86 8.15
CA LEU A 33 6.44 -12.60 7.56
C LEU A 33 5.23 -11.69 7.35
N TYR A 34 4.63 -11.79 6.20
CA TYR A 34 3.45 -10.98 5.86
C TYR A 34 2.48 -11.79 5.01
N LYS A 35 1.25 -11.32 4.98
CA LYS A 35 0.23 -11.79 4.05
C LYS A 35 -0.51 -10.58 3.50
N ILE A 36 -0.89 -10.66 2.24
CA ILE A 36 -1.70 -9.62 1.61
C ILE A 36 -3.13 -10.12 1.54
N ASN A 37 -4.06 -9.28 1.96
CA ASN A 37 -5.47 -9.56 1.76
C ASN A 37 -5.80 -9.27 0.30
N GLU A 38 -5.79 -10.30 -0.54
CA GLU A 38 -5.99 -10.16 -1.98
C GLU A 38 -7.47 -10.13 -2.32
N ASP A 39 -8.14 -9.12 -1.82
CA ASP A 39 -9.56 -8.90 -2.09
C ASP A 39 -9.74 -8.02 -3.34
N LYS A 40 -10.99 -7.60 -3.59
CA LYS A 40 -11.31 -6.78 -4.76
C LYS A 40 -10.57 -5.43 -4.71
N ALA A 41 -10.47 -4.83 -3.54
CA ALA A 41 -9.79 -3.54 -3.39
C ALA A 41 -8.32 -3.63 -3.79
N TYR A 42 -7.65 -4.69 -3.37
CA TYR A 42 -6.27 -4.94 -3.76
C TYR A 42 -6.17 -5.20 -5.27
N ALA A 43 -7.06 -6.04 -5.80
CA ALA A 43 -7.06 -6.38 -7.22
C ALA A 43 -7.27 -5.15 -8.10
N ASP A 44 -8.12 -4.22 -7.68
CA ASP A 44 -8.36 -2.97 -8.40
C ASP A 44 -7.09 -2.13 -8.47
N ALA A 45 -6.37 -2.00 -7.37
CA ALA A 45 -5.12 -1.24 -7.34
C ALA A 45 -4.06 -1.88 -8.23
N LYS A 46 -3.93 -3.20 -8.14
CA LYS A 46 -2.99 -3.96 -8.97
C LYS A 46 -3.28 -3.78 -10.46
N SER A 47 -4.56 -3.86 -10.83
CA SER A 47 -5.00 -3.70 -12.22
C SER A 47 -4.64 -2.32 -12.77
N LYS A 48 -4.85 -1.27 -11.97
CA LYS A 48 -4.52 0.10 -12.40
C LYS A 48 -3.01 0.30 -12.52
N TYR A 49 -2.24 -0.26 -11.60
CA TYR A 49 -0.79 -0.23 -11.68
C TYR A 49 -0.30 -0.89 -12.97
N GLU A 50 -0.78 -2.10 -13.25
CA GLU A 50 -0.38 -2.83 -14.45
C GLU A 50 -0.78 -2.09 -15.73
N SER A 51 -1.94 -1.43 -15.72
CA SER A 51 -2.38 -0.62 -16.84
C SER A 51 -1.45 0.58 -17.08
N CYS A 52 -1.04 1.26 -16.02
CA CYS A 52 -0.08 2.37 -16.13
C CYS A 52 1.24 1.90 -16.68
N LYS A 53 1.74 0.77 -16.18
CA LYS A 53 3.02 0.20 -16.61
C LYS A 53 2.96 -0.25 -18.06
N LYS A 54 1.84 -0.84 -18.49
CA LYS A 54 1.66 -1.29 -19.87
C LYS A 54 1.67 -0.13 -20.85
N LYS A 55 1.04 0.98 -20.48
CA LYS A 55 0.93 2.16 -21.36
C LYS A 55 2.21 2.97 -21.41
N GLY A 56 2.88 3.16 -20.28
CA GLY A 56 4.03 4.06 -20.18
C GLY A 56 5.34 3.38 -19.83
N GLY A 57 5.36 2.06 -19.69
CA GLY A 57 6.56 1.32 -19.32
C GLY A 57 6.95 1.52 -17.86
N ASP A 58 8.14 1.10 -17.53
CA ASP A 58 8.65 1.19 -16.16
C ASP A 58 8.73 2.65 -15.66
N LEU A 59 9.01 3.58 -16.57
CA LEU A 59 9.10 5.00 -16.20
C LEU A 59 7.78 5.56 -15.67
N ALA A 60 6.65 5.02 -16.15
CA ALA A 60 5.34 5.49 -15.71
C ALA A 60 5.06 5.20 -14.25
N VAL A 61 5.71 4.18 -13.68
CA VAL A 61 5.49 3.78 -12.28
C VAL A 61 6.70 4.04 -11.39
N GLU A 62 7.82 4.43 -11.97
CA GLU A 62 9.06 4.69 -11.22
C GLU A 62 8.87 5.74 -10.12
N GLY A 63 8.19 6.83 -10.44
CA GLY A 63 7.93 7.90 -9.47
C GLY A 63 7.12 7.41 -8.28
N PHE A 64 6.17 6.50 -8.51
CA PHE A 64 5.39 5.90 -7.43
C PHE A 64 6.29 5.11 -6.48
N HIS A 65 7.21 4.32 -7.04
CA HIS A 65 8.13 3.52 -6.23
C HIS A 65 9.11 4.38 -5.44
N LEU A 66 9.61 5.45 -6.04
CA LEU A 66 10.52 6.36 -5.34
C LEU A 66 9.84 7.03 -4.15
N ALA A 67 8.61 7.52 -4.36
CA ALA A 67 7.83 8.13 -3.28
C ALA A 67 7.49 7.09 -2.20
N ALA A 68 7.14 5.88 -2.62
CA ALA A 68 6.82 4.80 -1.70
C ALA A 68 8.01 4.39 -0.83
N LYS A 69 9.21 4.32 -1.40
CA LYS A 69 10.42 3.99 -0.65
C LYS A 69 10.67 4.96 0.49
N SER A 70 10.49 6.26 0.22
CA SER A 70 10.65 7.27 1.26
C SER A 70 9.64 7.06 2.38
N SER A 71 8.39 6.73 2.03
CA SER A 71 7.36 6.43 3.01
C SER A 71 7.72 5.23 3.88
N VAL A 72 8.21 4.15 3.25
CA VAL A 72 8.63 2.95 3.97
C VAL A 72 9.72 3.26 5.00
N GLU A 73 10.76 3.97 4.56
CA GLU A 73 11.87 4.33 5.43
C GLU A 73 11.42 5.11 6.67
N LEU A 74 10.54 6.09 6.45
CA LEU A 74 10.03 6.92 7.54
C LEU A 74 9.15 6.13 8.49
N LEU A 75 8.18 5.41 7.96
CA LEU A 75 7.19 4.73 8.80
C LEU A 75 7.81 3.57 9.58
N VAL A 76 8.68 2.80 8.95
CA VAL A 76 9.35 1.68 9.61
C VAL A 76 10.21 2.19 10.76
N ALA A 77 10.80 3.37 10.61
CA ALA A 77 11.63 3.96 11.67
C ALA A 77 10.82 4.34 12.91
N ILE A 78 9.57 4.78 12.72
CA ILE A 78 8.75 5.26 13.83
C ILE A 78 7.74 4.23 14.36
N GLU A 79 7.50 3.14 13.61
CA GLU A 79 6.54 2.11 13.99
C GLU A 79 7.23 0.77 14.23
N PRO A 80 7.62 0.47 15.47
CA PRO A 80 8.33 -0.79 15.77
C PRO A 80 7.56 -2.04 15.37
N GLY A 81 6.23 -1.98 15.34
CA GLY A 81 5.39 -3.12 14.92
C GLY A 81 5.68 -3.61 13.51
N LEU A 82 6.21 -2.73 12.65
CA LEU A 82 6.54 -3.08 11.27
C LEU A 82 7.88 -3.81 11.14
N ARG A 83 8.70 -3.82 12.19
CA ARG A 83 10.03 -4.45 12.16
C ARG A 83 10.28 -5.40 13.31
N ALA A 84 9.29 -5.60 14.16
CA ALA A 84 9.40 -6.55 15.26
C ALA A 84 9.39 -7.99 14.71
N PRO A 85 10.05 -8.93 15.40
CA PRO A 85 10.09 -10.32 14.95
C PRO A 85 8.70 -10.90 14.69
N THR A 86 8.59 -11.71 13.66
CA THR A 86 7.33 -12.35 13.25
C THR A 86 7.44 -13.86 13.35
N SER A 87 6.28 -14.53 13.32
CA SER A 87 6.18 -15.98 13.31
C SER A 87 4.91 -16.37 12.54
N ASP A 88 4.70 -17.67 12.38
CA ASP A 88 3.52 -18.17 11.67
C ASP A 88 2.21 -17.70 12.30
N ASN A 89 2.23 -17.47 13.61
CA ASN A 89 1.05 -17.01 14.35
C ASN A 89 1.08 -15.52 14.65
N ASP A 90 2.10 -14.81 14.19
CA ASP A 90 2.28 -13.38 14.44
C ASP A 90 2.94 -12.74 13.22
N PHE A 91 2.15 -12.50 12.21
CA PHE A 91 2.60 -11.93 10.95
C PHE A 91 1.87 -10.61 10.68
N ILE A 92 2.36 -9.88 9.69
CA ILE A 92 1.74 -8.62 9.28
C ILE A 92 0.72 -8.91 8.18
N LEU A 93 -0.52 -8.51 8.41
CA LEU A 93 -1.57 -8.59 7.39
C LEU A 93 -1.70 -7.23 6.72
N ILE A 94 -1.59 -7.20 5.41
CA ILE A 94 -1.67 -5.97 4.62
C ILE A 94 -3.03 -5.93 3.94
N THR A 95 -3.78 -4.86 4.17
CA THR A 95 -5.10 -4.66 3.55
C THR A 95 -5.16 -3.29 2.88
N ARG A 96 -5.57 -3.26 1.63
CA ARG A 96 -5.90 -2.01 0.97
C ARG A 96 -7.37 -1.70 1.27
N MET A 97 -7.61 -0.54 1.84
CA MET A 97 -8.98 -0.14 2.19
C MET A 97 -9.67 0.45 0.96
N PRO A 98 -10.88 -0.01 0.64
CA PRO A 98 -11.62 0.57 -0.47
C PRO A 98 -12.08 1.98 -0.16
N ASP A 99 -12.15 2.82 -1.20
CA ASP A 99 -12.73 4.15 -1.05
C ASP A 99 -14.23 3.99 -0.93
N VAL A 100 -14.77 4.37 0.22
CA VAL A 100 -16.22 4.35 0.42
C VAL A 100 -16.71 5.78 0.40
N LYS A 101 -17.37 6.12 -0.68
CA LYS A 101 -17.82 7.48 -0.92
C LYS A 101 -18.85 7.91 0.14
N GLY A 102 -18.59 9.04 0.77
CA GLY A 102 -19.51 9.62 1.73
C GLY A 102 -19.38 9.09 3.14
N GLU A 103 -18.50 8.14 3.39
CA GLU A 103 -18.26 7.70 4.76
C GLU A 103 -17.26 8.61 5.45
N GLU A 104 -17.62 9.00 6.66
CA GLU A 104 -16.72 9.74 7.53
C GLU A 104 -15.96 8.75 8.39
N GLY A 105 -14.75 9.08 8.71
CA GLY A 105 -13.99 8.34 9.69
C GLY A 105 -12.68 7.82 9.16
N ASP A 106 -12.64 6.58 8.69
CA ASP A 106 -11.35 5.97 8.36
C ASP A 106 -10.82 6.47 7.01
N VAL A 107 -9.76 7.26 7.07
CA VAL A 107 -9.11 7.82 5.87
C VAL A 107 -7.85 7.04 5.46
N ARG A 108 -7.62 5.92 6.12
CA ARG A 108 -6.46 5.08 5.81
C ARG A 108 -6.70 4.32 4.52
N ASP A 109 -5.74 4.35 3.63
CA ASP A 109 -5.81 3.64 2.35
C ASP A 109 -5.21 2.25 2.42
N ILE A 110 -4.18 2.08 3.25
CA ILE A 110 -3.51 0.81 3.47
C ILE A 110 -3.37 0.61 4.97
N VAL A 111 -3.70 -0.58 5.45
CA VAL A 111 -3.65 -0.91 6.87
C VAL A 111 -2.75 -2.13 7.06
N PHE A 112 -1.84 -2.03 8.01
CA PHE A 112 -0.99 -3.13 8.46
C PHE A 112 -1.49 -3.58 9.82
N GLU A 113 -1.73 -4.87 9.98
CA GLU A 113 -2.24 -5.43 11.24
C GLU A 113 -1.36 -6.55 11.75
N ARG A 114 -1.17 -6.59 13.06
CA ARG A 114 -0.61 -7.75 13.75
C ARG A 114 -1.67 -8.22 14.75
N LYS A 115 -2.49 -9.16 14.34
CA LYS A 115 -3.64 -9.61 15.12
C LYS A 115 -3.23 -10.21 16.46
N ALA A 116 -2.08 -10.88 16.51
CA ALA A 116 -1.58 -11.47 17.75
C ALA A 116 -1.32 -10.43 18.83
N HIS A 117 -1.06 -9.18 18.46
CA HIS A 117 -0.80 -8.08 19.39
C HIS A 117 -1.92 -7.06 19.45
N ASN A 118 -3.01 -7.31 18.74
CA ASN A 118 -4.10 -6.34 18.60
C ASN A 118 -3.57 -4.96 18.19
N TRP A 119 -2.63 -4.96 17.25
CA TRP A 119 -1.95 -3.76 16.77
C TRP A 119 -2.28 -3.50 15.31
N GLN A 120 -2.47 -2.25 14.97
CA GLN A 120 -2.61 -1.87 13.58
C GLN A 120 -2.04 -0.48 13.34
N CYS A 121 -1.61 -0.27 12.10
CA CYS A 121 -1.08 1.00 11.65
C CYS A 121 -1.61 1.24 10.24
N GLY A 122 -2.07 2.45 9.97
CA GLY A 122 -2.60 2.78 8.66
C GLY A 122 -1.86 3.94 8.04
N ILE A 123 -1.83 3.96 6.72
CA ILE A 123 -1.27 5.08 5.97
C ILE A 123 -2.30 5.61 4.99
N SER A 124 -2.24 6.91 4.75
CA SER A 124 -3.06 7.58 3.76
C SER A 124 -2.16 7.91 2.57
N ALA A 125 -2.48 7.32 1.43
CA ALA A 125 -1.67 7.46 0.21
C ALA A 125 -2.37 8.43 -0.73
N LYS A 126 -2.25 9.71 -0.43
CA LYS A 126 -2.85 10.74 -1.27
C LYS A 126 -1.83 11.26 -2.26
N ASN A 127 -2.16 11.13 -3.53
CA ASN A 127 -1.35 11.67 -4.62
C ASN A 127 -1.98 12.98 -5.07
N ASN A 128 -1.56 14.03 -4.43
CA ASN A 128 -2.04 15.38 -4.78
C ASN A 128 -1.11 16.03 -5.79
#